data_4d59995b442eec87b7433b2d7de41c66
#
_entry.id   4d59995b442eec87b7433b2d7de41c66
#
_cell.length_a   1.000
_cell.length_b   1.000
_cell.length_c   1.000
_cell.angle_alpha   90.00
_cell.angle_beta   90.00
_cell.angle_gamma   90.00
#
_symmetry.space_group_name_H-M   'P 1'
#
loop_
_entity.id
_entity.type
_entity.pdbx_description
1 polymer ?
#
loop_
_entity_poly.entity_id
_entity_poly.type
_entity_poly.pdbx_seq_one_letter_code
_entity_poly.pdbx_strand_id
1 'polypeptide(L)'
;VITNWKKGTTEFECINPNGVSTILGTSAEGEEKIASPKAIMLGSLAVCSGLDVVAILKKMRVELDDFKINTTASLTDEHPRFYNEVTVEYHFFGQDLDKEKIEKAVDLSVTRYCGVMEMFRGFSKVKTEIKYN
;
A
#
# COMPACT_ATOMS: atom_id res chain seq x y z
N VAL A 1 -1.12 16.78 8.82
CA VAL A 1 -2.40 16.45 8.18
C VAL A 1 -3.54 17.08 8.98
N ILE A 2 -4.45 17.77 8.30
CA ILE A 2 -5.66 18.34 8.89
C ILE A 2 -6.85 17.52 8.39
N THR A 3 -7.74 17.15 9.30
CA THR A 3 -8.92 16.33 8.96
C THR A 3 -10.19 17.06 9.37
N ASN A 4 -11.03 17.39 8.41
CA ASN A 4 -12.27 18.12 8.58
C ASN A 4 -13.49 17.23 8.31
N TRP A 5 -14.41 17.14 9.25
CA TRP A 5 -15.69 16.47 9.04
C TRP A 5 -16.59 17.28 8.11
N LYS A 6 -17.15 16.63 7.13
CA LYS A 6 -18.21 17.19 6.28
C LYS A 6 -19.56 17.00 7.01
N LYS A 7 -20.01 18.07 7.68
CA LYS A 7 -21.20 18.04 8.53
C LYS A 7 -22.40 17.39 7.85
N GLY A 8 -23.05 16.47 8.55
CA GLY A 8 -24.22 15.74 8.07
C GLY A 8 -23.91 14.54 7.20
N THR A 9 -22.63 14.17 7.07
CA THR A 9 -22.18 13.02 6.27
C THR A 9 -21.32 12.07 7.08
N THR A 10 -20.92 10.94 6.48
CA THR A 10 -19.92 10.00 7.00
C THR A 10 -18.54 10.25 6.38
N GLU A 11 -18.34 11.42 5.79
CA GLU A 11 -17.12 11.81 5.06
C GLU A 11 -16.24 12.76 5.85
N PHE A 12 -14.95 12.61 5.65
CA PHE A 12 -13.92 13.52 6.15
C PHE A 12 -12.99 13.93 5.01
N GLU A 13 -12.60 15.19 4.99
CA GLU A 13 -11.56 15.69 4.11
C GLU A 13 -10.22 15.67 4.83
N CYS A 14 -9.25 14.95 4.30
CA CYS A 14 -7.88 14.89 4.81
C CYS A 14 -6.97 15.74 3.93
N ILE A 15 -6.38 16.78 4.49
CA ILE A 15 -5.48 17.71 3.79
C ILE A 15 -4.04 17.43 4.23
N ASN A 16 -3.21 17.02 3.29
CA ASN A 16 -1.79 16.77 3.53
C ASN A 16 -1.00 18.09 3.69
N PRO A 17 0.21 18.05 4.28
CA PRO A 17 1.05 19.24 4.44
C PRO A 17 1.37 19.97 3.11
N ASN A 18 1.35 19.27 1.98
CA ASN A 18 1.53 19.84 0.65
C ASN A 18 0.23 20.40 0.01
N GLY A 19 -0.87 20.43 0.76
CA GLY A 19 -2.15 20.98 0.31
C GLY A 19 -3.03 20.02 -0.50
N VAL A 20 -2.58 18.76 -0.72
CA VAL A 20 -3.40 17.76 -1.43
C VAL A 20 -4.50 17.26 -0.52
N SER A 21 -5.73 17.26 -1.01
CA SER A 21 -6.94 16.82 -0.31
C SER A 21 -7.39 15.44 -0.78
N THR A 22 -7.83 14.62 0.17
CA THR A 22 -8.39 13.29 -0.08
C THR A 22 -9.64 13.10 0.78
N ILE A 23 -10.73 12.60 0.19
CA ILE A 23 -11.96 12.29 0.91
C ILE A 23 -11.95 10.83 1.36
N LEU A 24 -12.13 10.62 2.65
CA LEU A 24 -12.24 9.29 3.26
C LEU A 24 -13.52 9.20 4.07
N GLY A 25 -14.04 7.99 4.24
CA GLY A 25 -15.22 7.77 5.05
C GLY A 25 -15.80 6.38 4.91
N THR A 26 -17.10 6.28 5.16
CA THR A 26 -17.87 5.06 4.94
C THR A 26 -18.99 5.34 3.94
N SER A 27 -19.19 4.42 3.01
CA SER A 27 -20.32 4.47 2.06
C SER A 27 -21.49 3.70 2.63
N ALA A 28 -22.69 4.29 2.60
CA ALA A 28 -23.92 3.55 2.82
C ALA A 28 -24.30 2.74 1.58
N GLU A 29 -25.17 1.73 1.75
CA GLU A 29 -25.66 0.94 0.64
C GLU A 29 -26.45 1.83 -0.34
N GLY A 30 -26.10 1.77 -1.63
CA GLY A 30 -26.73 2.58 -2.68
C GLY A 30 -26.20 4.02 -2.84
N GLU A 31 -25.24 4.45 -2.02
CA GLU A 31 -24.57 5.74 -2.15
C GLU A 31 -23.27 5.67 -2.97
N GLU A 32 -22.72 6.83 -3.32
CA GLU A 32 -21.40 6.95 -3.97
C GLU A 32 -20.34 6.27 -3.10
N LYS A 33 -19.47 5.49 -3.73
CA LYS A 33 -18.41 4.77 -3.03
C LYS A 33 -17.30 5.73 -2.60
N ILE A 34 -16.99 5.71 -1.31
CA ILE A 34 -15.94 6.51 -0.68
C ILE A 34 -14.80 5.60 -0.26
N ALA A 35 -13.56 6.12 -0.34
CA ALA A 35 -12.39 5.35 0.07
C ALA A 35 -12.40 5.07 1.58
N SER A 36 -12.30 3.80 1.95
CA SER A 36 -12.22 3.37 3.35
C SER A 36 -10.87 3.74 3.97
N PRO A 37 -10.83 4.27 5.19
CA PRO A 37 -9.58 4.56 5.90
C PRO A 37 -8.65 3.36 6.01
N LYS A 38 -9.18 2.19 6.35
CA LYS A 38 -8.37 0.96 6.45
C LYS A 38 -7.82 0.51 5.10
N ALA A 39 -8.62 0.59 4.02
CA ALA A 39 -8.15 0.24 2.68
C ALA A 39 -7.05 1.22 2.20
N ILE A 40 -7.16 2.50 2.54
CA ILE A 40 -6.11 3.50 2.24
C ILE A 40 -4.81 3.19 2.98
N MET A 41 -4.86 2.64 4.18
CA MET A 41 -3.65 2.17 4.88
C MET A 41 -2.92 1.09 4.08
N LEU A 42 -3.65 0.12 3.51
CA LEU A 42 -3.05 -0.91 2.64
C LEU A 42 -2.47 -0.30 1.36
N GLY A 43 -3.17 0.67 0.77
CA GLY A 43 -2.67 1.43 -0.37
C GLY A 43 -1.39 2.20 -0.04
N SER A 44 -1.34 2.83 1.13
CA SER A 44 -0.15 3.55 1.62
C SER A 44 1.06 2.63 1.79
N LEU A 45 0.85 1.43 2.32
CA LEU A 45 1.88 0.38 2.42
C LEU A 45 2.41 0.00 1.03
N ALA A 46 1.51 -0.28 0.09
CA ALA A 46 1.87 -0.66 -1.27
C ALA A 46 2.65 0.45 -1.99
N VAL A 47 2.18 1.69 -1.92
CA VAL A 47 2.83 2.83 -2.59
C VAL A 47 4.19 3.13 -1.98
N CYS A 48 4.31 3.13 -0.64
CA CYS A 48 5.59 3.38 0.03
C CYS A 48 6.66 2.36 -0.40
N SER A 49 6.33 1.08 -0.37
CA SER A 49 7.23 0.02 -0.84
C SER A 49 7.47 0.09 -2.35
N GLY A 50 6.42 0.34 -3.14
CA GLY A 50 6.51 0.43 -4.59
C GLY A 50 7.43 1.54 -5.08
N LEU A 51 7.41 2.70 -4.42
CA LEU A 51 8.31 3.81 -4.73
C LEU A 51 9.78 3.42 -4.55
N ASP A 52 10.11 2.70 -3.48
CA ASP A 52 11.46 2.19 -3.26
C ASP A 52 11.87 1.21 -4.36
N VAL A 53 11.00 0.23 -4.66
CA VAL A 53 11.26 -0.79 -5.67
C VAL A 53 11.53 -0.16 -7.03
N VAL A 54 10.68 0.76 -7.47
CA VAL A 54 10.85 1.46 -8.74
C VAL A 54 12.16 2.27 -8.77
N ALA A 55 12.47 2.99 -7.70
CA ALA A 55 13.70 3.78 -7.62
C ALA A 55 14.97 2.90 -7.65
N ILE A 56 14.94 1.77 -6.96
CA ILE A 56 16.06 0.83 -6.92
C ILE A 56 16.25 0.15 -8.29
N LEU A 57 15.17 -0.34 -8.91
CA LEU A 57 15.23 -0.95 -10.23
C LEU A 57 15.73 0.02 -11.30
N LYS A 58 15.33 1.28 -11.23
CA LYS A 58 15.87 2.33 -12.12
C LYS A 58 17.39 2.49 -11.97
N LYS A 59 17.90 2.51 -10.74
CA LYS A 59 19.34 2.55 -10.47
C LYS A 59 20.06 1.30 -10.97
N MET A 60 19.42 0.14 -10.89
CA MET A 60 19.95 -1.12 -11.39
C MET A 60 19.81 -1.28 -12.91
N ARG A 61 19.21 -0.30 -13.60
CA ARG A 61 18.95 -0.32 -15.06
C ARG A 61 18.08 -1.52 -15.48
N VAL A 62 17.07 -1.84 -14.68
CA VAL A 62 16.04 -2.84 -15.01
C VAL A 62 14.84 -2.12 -15.58
N GLU A 63 14.42 -2.52 -16.77
CA GLU A 63 13.20 -2.02 -17.41
C GLU A 63 12.06 -3.03 -17.19
N LEU A 64 10.88 -2.50 -16.94
CA LEU A 64 9.64 -3.26 -16.78
C LEU A 64 8.64 -2.76 -17.80
N ASP A 65 7.79 -3.64 -18.31
CA ASP A 65 6.64 -3.23 -19.11
C ASP A 65 5.53 -2.67 -18.23
N ASP A 66 5.33 -3.28 -17.05
CA ASP A 66 4.39 -2.79 -16.05
C ASP A 66 4.75 -3.34 -14.65
N PHE A 67 4.19 -2.71 -13.63
CA PHE A 67 4.37 -3.08 -12.23
C PHE A 67 3.09 -2.83 -11.44
N LYS A 68 2.63 -3.86 -10.74
CA LYS A 68 1.42 -3.81 -9.91
C LYS A 68 1.70 -4.39 -8.53
N ILE A 69 1.12 -3.81 -7.51
CA ILE A 69 1.12 -4.34 -6.16
C ILE A 69 -0.31 -4.63 -5.74
N ASN A 70 -0.56 -5.87 -5.34
CA ASN A 70 -1.82 -6.29 -4.75
C ASN A 70 -1.62 -6.53 -3.25
N THR A 71 -2.37 -5.82 -2.43
CA THR A 71 -2.26 -5.92 -0.97
C THR A 71 -3.58 -6.39 -0.41
N THR A 72 -3.56 -7.53 0.27
CA THR A 72 -4.72 -8.13 0.94
C THR A 72 -4.45 -8.26 2.43
N ALA A 73 -5.49 -8.24 3.24
CA ALA A 73 -5.35 -8.32 4.69
C ALA A 73 -6.55 -8.99 5.35
N SER A 74 -6.31 -9.60 6.49
CA SER A 74 -7.35 -10.11 7.39
C SER A 74 -7.48 -9.18 8.60
N LEU A 75 -8.72 -8.93 9.02
CA LEU A 75 -9.04 -8.21 10.25
C LEU A 75 -9.20 -9.18 11.42
N THR A 76 -8.91 -8.71 12.62
CA THR A 76 -9.27 -9.42 13.85
C THR A 76 -10.80 -9.56 13.99
N ASP A 77 -11.27 -10.58 14.71
CA ASP A 77 -12.70 -10.85 14.87
C ASP A 77 -13.39 -9.91 15.86
N GLU A 78 -12.68 -9.48 16.90
CA GLU A 78 -13.20 -8.65 17.98
C GLU A 78 -12.75 -7.18 17.85
N HIS A 79 -13.57 -6.25 18.33
CA HIS A 79 -13.21 -4.84 18.44
C HIS A 79 -12.14 -4.59 19.52
N PRO A 80 -11.17 -3.69 19.28
CA PRO A 80 -10.97 -2.95 18.03
C PRO A 80 -10.41 -3.82 16.92
N ARG A 81 -11.05 -3.81 15.75
CA ARG A 81 -10.64 -4.60 14.59
C ARG A 81 -9.46 -3.94 13.89
N PHE A 82 -8.36 -4.65 13.79
CA PHE A 82 -7.16 -4.22 13.07
C PHE A 82 -6.63 -5.33 12.16
N TYR A 83 -5.76 -4.98 11.23
CA TYR A 83 -5.12 -5.95 10.36
C TYR A 83 -4.11 -6.79 11.15
N ASN A 84 -4.40 -8.07 11.32
CA ASN A 84 -3.50 -9.02 11.99
C ASN A 84 -2.61 -9.79 11.01
N GLU A 85 -3.03 -9.93 9.75
CA GLU A 85 -2.22 -10.49 8.67
C GLU A 85 -2.37 -9.62 7.42
N VAL A 86 -1.25 -9.34 6.75
CA VAL A 86 -1.19 -8.60 5.49
C VAL A 86 -0.31 -9.35 4.51
N THR A 87 -0.77 -9.51 3.28
CA THR A 87 0.02 -10.07 2.18
C THR A 87 0.21 -9.00 1.10
N VAL A 88 1.46 -8.74 0.74
CA VAL A 88 1.84 -7.81 -0.32
C VAL A 88 2.41 -8.61 -1.48
N GLU A 89 1.71 -8.64 -2.60
CA GLU A 89 2.13 -9.30 -3.83
C GLU A 89 2.66 -8.29 -4.83
N TYR A 90 3.92 -8.43 -5.22
CA TYR A 90 4.58 -7.60 -6.22
C TYR A 90 4.53 -8.31 -7.56
N HIS A 91 3.78 -7.77 -8.51
CA HIS A 91 3.60 -8.32 -9.86
C HIS A 91 4.43 -7.54 -10.86
N PHE A 92 5.40 -8.21 -11.46
CA PHE A 92 6.29 -7.63 -12.47
C PHE A 92 5.93 -8.18 -13.85
N PHE A 93 5.84 -7.28 -14.82
CA PHE A 93 5.50 -7.60 -16.21
C PHE A 93 6.65 -7.18 -17.13
N GLY A 94 7.01 -8.06 -18.06
CA GLY A 94 8.05 -7.81 -19.02
C GLY A 94 8.64 -9.09 -19.58
N GLN A 95 9.39 -8.95 -20.68
CA GLN A 95 10.19 -10.02 -21.25
C GLN A 95 11.59 -9.99 -20.64
N ASP A 96 12.20 -11.16 -20.47
CA ASP A 96 13.57 -11.30 -19.97
C ASP A 96 13.85 -10.54 -18.66
N LEU A 97 12.91 -10.59 -17.71
CA LEU A 97 13.03 -9.93 -16.42
C LEU A 97 14.24 -10.43 -15.64
N ASP A 98 15.09 -9.52 -15.17
CA ASP A 98 16.21 -9.82 -14.27
C ASP A 98 15.70 -10.11 -12.86
N LYS A 99 15.35 -11.36 -12.62
CA LYS A 99 14.72 -11.82 -11.35
C LYS A 99 15.60 -11.54 -10.14
N GLU A 100 16.91 -11.72 -10.27
CA GLU A 100 17.85 -11.48 -9.17
C GLU A 100 17.83 -10.01 -8.72
N LYS A 101 17.88 -9.09 -9.66
CA LYS A 101 17.77 -7.66 -9.36
C LYS A 101 16.40 -7.28 -8.81
N ILE A 102 15.32 -7.84 -9.33
CA ILE A 102 13.97 -7.63 -8.84
C ILE A 102 13.82 -8.10 -7.40
N GLU A 103 14.25 -9.31 -7.09
CA GLU A 103 14.23 -9.86 -5.74
C GLU A 103 15.04 -9.00 -4.77
N LYS A 104 16.22 -8.55 -5.18
CA LYS A 104 17.04 -7.64 -4.39
C LYS A 104 16.37 -6.29 -4.15
N ALA A 105 15.71 -5.72 -5.15
CA ALA A 105 15.00 -4.45 -5.01
C ALA A 105 13.82 -4.56 -4.03
N VAL A 106 13.03 -5.62 -4.13
CA VAL A 106 11.93 -5.89 -3.20
C VAL A 106 12.47 -6.12 -1.78
N ASP A 107 13.49 -6.96 -1.63
CA ASP A 107 14.10 -7.23 -0.32
C ASP A 107 14.61 -5.95 0.36
N LEU A 108 15.30 -5.09 -0.37
CA LEU A 108 15.79 -3.82 0.17
C LEU A 108 14.65 -2.89 0.62
N SER A 109 13.57 -2.81 -0.15
CA SER A 109 12.39 -2.03 0.28
C SER A 109 11.78 -2.61 1.55
N VAL A 110 11.52 -3.91 1.55
CA VAL A 110 10.80 -4.62 2.62
C VAL A 110 11.59 -4.63 3.92
N THR A 111 12.91 -4.82 3.86
CA THR A 111 13.74 -5.00 5.05
C THR A 111 14.43 -3.74 5.53
N ARG A 112 14.61 -2.72 4.67
CA ARG A 112 15.48 -1.59 4.98
C ARG A 112 14.87 -0.21 4.77
N TYR A 113 14.08 0.01 3.72
CA TYR A 113 13.70 1.37 3.33
C TYR A 113 12.25 1.75 3.59
N CYS A 114 11.29 0.83 3.45
CA CYS A 114 9.89 1.18 3.61
C CYS A 114 9.48 1.35 5.07
N GLY A 115 9.37 2.61 5.52
CA GLY A 115 8.95 2.92 6.89
C GLY A 115 7.53 2.48 7.21
N VAL A 116 6.61 2.52 6.24
CA VAL A 116 5.23 2.04 6.43
C VAL A 116 5.21 0.52 6.63
N MET A 117 6.07 -0.24 5.92
CA MET A 117 6.26 -1.67 6.14
C MET A 117 6.68 -1.96 7.58
N GLU A 118 7.62 -1.19 8.11
CA GLU A 118 8.09 -1.32 9.50
C GLU A 118 6.97 -1.04 10.50
N MET A 119 6.15 -0.01 10.25
CA MET A 119 4.98 0.28 11.08
C MET A 119 3.99 -0.91 11.08
N PHE A 120 3.70 -1.47 9.91
CA PHE A 120 2.80 -2.63 9.79
C PHE A 120 3.31 -3.86 10.54
N ARG A 121 4.62 -4.11 10.56
CA ARG A 121 5.20 -5.20 11.35
C ARG A 121 4.95 -5.06 12.84
N GLY A 122 4.76 -3.82 13.33
CA GLY A 122 4.45 -3.55 14.73
C GLY A 122 3.10 -4.09 15.19
N PHE A 123 2.14 -4.32 14.30
CA PHE A 123 0.79 -4.81 14.63
C PHE A 123 0.28 -5.94 13.74
N SER A 124 0.95 -6.25 12.65
CA SER A 124 0.53 -7.26 11.67
C SER A 124 1.63 -8.25 11.36
N LYS A 125 1.24 -9.49 11.04
CA LYS A 125 2.11 -10.43 10.34
C LYS A 125 2.10 -10.09 8.85
N VAL A 126 3.21 -9.57 8.34
CA VAL A 126 3.34 -9.17 6.94
C VAL A 126 4.05 -10.26 6.15
N LYS A 127 3.40 -10.71 5.07
CA LYS A 127 3.96 -11.63 4.07
C LYS A 127 4.19 -10.87 2.78
N THR A 128 5.26 -11.17 2.09
CA THR A 128 5.57 -10.60 0.78
C THR A 128 5.79 -11.70 -0.25
N GLU A 129 5.26 -11.51 -1.43
CA GLU A 129 5.37 -12.45 -2.55
C GLU A 129 5.74 -11.71 -3.82
N ILE A 130 6.53 -12.35 -4.68
CA ILE A 130 6.90 -11.82 -6.00
C ILE A 130 6.29 -12.71 -7.06
N LYS A 131 5.61 -12.10 -8.02
CA LYS A 131 4.97 -12.75 -9.17
C LYS A 131 5.56 -12.19 -10.46
N TYR A 132 5.93 -13.07 -11.37
CA TYR A 132 6.42 -12.73 -12.71
C TYR A 132 5.34 -13.07 -13.74
N ASN A 133 5.05 -12.11 -14.61
CA ASN A 133 3.99 -12.25 -15.62
C ASN A 133 4.50 -11.93 -17.04
#